data_2d1be146c00da0476e01f7c27f89a9b0
#
_entry.id   2d1be146c00da0476e01f7c27f89a9b0
#
_cell.length_a   1.000
_cell.length_b   1.000
_cell.length_c   1.000
_cell.angle_alpha   90.00
_cell.angle_beta   90.00
_cell.angle_gamma   90.00
#
_symmetry.space_group_name_H-M   'P 1'
#
loop_
_entity.id
_entity.type
_entity.pdbx_description
1 polymer ?
#
loop_
_entity_poly.entity_id
_entity_poly.type
_entity_poly.pdbx_seq_one_letter_code
_entity_poly.pdbx_strand_id
1 'polypeptide(L)'
;MERRHFLKSAAALSTLGLVSPTFAKTEAVAQPAATSSGKYRRFVMTQTYSLKAPEGSSGKVNLWIPIPEDTAFQQLLNLSFNGNYQSAALNANNRYGAKVLFVTWPASSGPLEIKVEMEIETRDWEVLKDNHLADWQLPVEGGVIPDEIKPFLHATPHIPVDGLVKETALKIIGSEKAPLKQARLIHNWVSTHMHRDDAVIGCGTGDVGEILKTGKLGGKCTDINSVFVALCRAVGIPAREMFGIRLGASRKLDNYSKKAFGSADAQGMAKVSGGQHCRAMFWLAGFGWMPADPADVTKMRLTEKKENGDPAVTAVNDYLFGNWEMNWVGFNHARDFALSPAAEQGDVNNLGYPYAEVDGDPLNFYDPALFSYDYVSIEQH
;
A
#
# COMPACT_ATOMS: atom_id res chain seq x y z
N MET A 1 1.64 -43.03 -69.95
CA MET A 1 1.58 -41.72 -70.69
C MET A 1 1.49 -40.65 -69.62
N GLU A 2 2.63 -40.07 -69.28
CA GLU A 2 3.05 -38.65 -69.45
C GLU A 2 1.95 -37.64 -69.06
N ARG A 3 2.19 -36.67 -68.22
CA ARG A 3 3.25 -35.63 -68.21
C ARG A 3 3.37 -34.92 -66.87
N ARG A 4 4.63 -34.60 -66.55
CA ARG A 4 5.12 -33.69 -65.56
C ARG A 4 4.55 -32.26 -65.70
N HIS A 5 4.22 -31.57 -64.58
CA HIS A 5 4.41 -30.13 -64.47
C HIS A 5 4.91 -29.73 -63.08
N PHE A 6 5.96 -28.96 -63.13
CA PHE A 6 6.78 -28.33 -62.11
C PHE A 6 5.94 -27.40 -61.20
N LEU A 7 6.06 -27.55 -59.89
CA LEU A 7 5.60 -26.56 -58.94
C LEU A 7 6.81 -25.83 -58.37
N LYS A 8 6.85 -24.52 -58.62
CA LYS A 8 7.78 -23.57 -57.98
C LYS A 8 7.35 -23.32 -56.56
N SER A 9 8.23 -23.63 -55.59
CA SER A 9 8.08 -23.27 -54.20
C SER A 9 8.32 -21.76 -54.02
N ALA A 10 7.30 -21.03 -53.60
CA ALA A 10 7.44 -19.70 -53.05
C ALA A 10 7.54 -19.81 -51.54
N ALA A 11 8.71 -19.51 -50.99
CA ALA A 11 8.92 -19.40 -49.55
C ALA A 11 8.28 -18.10 -49.07
N ALA A 12 7.20 -18.21 -48.30
CA ALA A 12 6.65 -17.08 -47.57
C ALA A 12 7.42 -16.93 -46.24
N LEU A 13 8.23 -15.91 -46.16
CA LEU A 13 8.78 -15.44 -44.85
C LEU A 13 7.61 -14.83 -44.06
N SER A 14 7.17 -15.55 -43.05
CA SER A 14 6.30 -14.97 -42.01
C SER A 14 7.15 -14.15 -41.05
N THR A 15 7.11 -12.84 -41.20
CA THR A 15 7.59 -11.90 -40.20
C THR A 15 6.69 -12.00 -38.97
N LEU A 16 7.17 -12.66 -37.92
CA LEU A 16 6.57 -12.53 -36.58
C LEU A 16 6.77 -11.07 -36.12
N GLY A 17 5.70 -10.30 -36.28
CA GLY A 17 5.64 -8.98 -35.63
C GLY A 17 5.61 -9.15 -34.12
N LEU A 18 6.67 -8.68 -33.46
CA LEU A 18 6.69 -8.46 -32.03
C LEU A 18 5.62 -7.41 -31.71
N VAL A 19 4.44 -7.87 -31.28
CA VAL A 19 3.43 -7.00 -30.68
C VAL A 19 3.90 -6.68 -29.28
N SER A 20 4.54 -5.53 -29.13
CA SER A 20 4.73 -4.94 -27.79
C SER A 20 3.35 -4.70 -27.18
N PRO A 21 3.08 -5.18 -25.94
CA PRO A 21 1.83 -4.87 -25.29
C PRO A 21 1.77 -3.35 -25.06
N THR A 22 0.92 -2.68 -25.80
CA THR A 22 0.51 -1.31 -25.53
C THR A 22 -0.29 -1.36 -24.23
N PHE A 23 0.32 -1.02 -23.12
CA PHE A 23 -0.40 -0.77 -21.88
C PHE A 23 -1.39 0.37 -22.16
N ALA A 24 -2.68 0.10 -22.00
CA ALA A 24 -3.69 1.13 -21.99
C ALA A 24 -3.25 2.15 -20.93
N LYS A 25 -2.92 3.36 -21.36
CA LYS A 25 -2.75 4.50 -20.46
C LYS A 25 -4.10 4.72 -19.81
N THR A 26 -4.24 4.27 -18.57
CA THR A 26 -5.28 4.79 -17.69
C THR A 26 -4.94 6.27 -17.57
N GLU A 27 -5.73 7.15 -18.16
CA GLU A 27 -5.61 8.58 -17.95
C GLU A 27 -5.81 8.80 -16.45
N ALA A 28 -4.72 9.11 -15.78
CA ALA A 28 -4.79 9.55 -14.39
C ALA A 28 -5.64 10.82 -14.40
N VAL A 29 -6.76 10.80 -13.70
CA VAL A 29 -7.51 12.02 -13.38
C VAL A 29 -6.48 13.01 -12.87
N ALA A 30 -6.38 14.16 -13.53
CA ALA A 30 -5.41 15.18 -13.18
C ALA A 30 -5.62 15.55 -11.71
N GLN A 31 -4.77 15.02 -10.84
CA GLN A 31 -4.71 15.48 -9.47
C GLN A 31 -4.31 16.95 -9.53
N PRO A 32 -4.97 17.85 -8.77
CA PRO A 32 -4.48 19.20 -8.64
C PRO A 32 -3.00 19.10 -8.24
N ALA A 33 -2.15 19.82 -8.97
CA ALA A 33 -0.72 19.78 -8.74
C ALA A 33 -0.48 20.08 -7.26
N ALA A 34 -0.12 19.04 -6.49
CA ALA A 34 0.41 19.24 -5.17
C ALA A 34 1.56 20.24 -5.35
N THR A 35 1.50 21.37 -4.67
CA THR A 35 2.59 22.34 -4.67
C THR A 35 3.73 21.68 -3.93
N SER A 36 4.48 20.82 -4.64
CA SER A 36 5.65 20.17 -4.10
C SER A 36 6.71 21.25 -3.88
N SER A 37 7.12 21.46 -2.66
CA SER A 37 8.32 22.24 -2.34
C SER A 37 9.55 21.42 -2.73
N GLY A 38 9.72 21.20 -3.97
CA GLY A 38 10.85 20.95 -4.84
C GLY A 38 12.02 20.07 -4.40
N LYS A 39 12.00 19.29 -3.35
CA LYS A 39 13.10 18.36 -3.05
C LYS A 39 12.61 16.93 -3.12
N TYR A 40 13.14 16.21 -4.11
CA TYR A 40 13.06 14.76 -4.20
C TYR A 40 13.91 14.10 -3.13
N ARG A 41 13.48 12.91 -2.72
CA ARG A 41 14.35 11.96 -2.04
C ARG A 41 14.48 10.74 -2.94
N ARG A 42 15.68 10.23 -3.10
CA ARG A 42 15.94 9.02 -3.87
C ARG A 42 16.44 7.93 -2.94
N PHE A 43 15.94 6.73 -3.15
CA PHE A 43 16.28 5.57 -2.36
C PHE A 43 16.61 4.40 -3.28
N VAL A 44 17.64 3.65 -2.93
CA VAL A 44 17.86 2.31 -3.48
C VAL A 44 17.40 1.32 -2.42
N MET A 45 16.31 0.61 -2.69
CA MET A 45 15.79 -0.43 -1.81
C MET A 45 16.17 -1.80 -2.36
N THR A 46 16.84 -2.59 -1.54
CA THR A 46 17.17 -3.99 -1.82
C THR A 46 16.30 -4.88 -0.94
N GLN A 47 15.61 -5.83 -1.57
CA GLN A 47 14.83 -6.87 -0.91
C GLN A 47 15.45 -8.22 -1.28
N THR A 48 15.83 -9.01 -0.28
CA THR A 48 16.34 -10.36 -0.45
C THR A 48 15.34 -11.34 0.15
N TYR A 49 14.96 -12.35 -0.60
CA TYR A 49 14.03 -13.39 -0.19
C TYR A 49 14.74 -14.74 -0.24
N SER A 50 14.51 -15.56 0.76
CA SER A 50 14.94 -16.95 0.81
C SER A 50 13.77 -17.80 1.34
N LEU A 51 13.24 -18.66 0.49
CA LEU A 51 12.15 -19.57 0.80
C LEU A 51 12.67 -20.99 0.87
N LYS A 52 12.02 -21.80 1.69
CA LYS A 52 12.26 -23.23 1.79
C LYS A 52 10.94 -23.96 1.68
N ALA A 53 10.83 -24.85 0.71
CA ALA A 53 9.67 -25.72 0.61
C ALA A 53 9.59 -26.65 1.83
N PRO A 54 8.42 -26.87 2.43
CA PRO A 54 8.23 -27.88 3.46
C PRO A 54 8.70 -29.26 3.00
N GLU A 55 9.11 -30.10 3.93
CA GLU A 55 9.51 -31.46 3.62
C GLU A 55 8.37 -32.26 2.96
N GLY A 56 8.66 -32.96 1.88
CA GLY A 56 7.67 -33.71 1.10
C GLY A 56 6.97 -32.91 0.00
N SER A 57 7.22 -31.61 -0.13
CA SER A 57 6.70 -30.82 -1.24
C SER A 57 7.28 -31.27 -2.57
N SER A 58 6.46 -31.37 -3.61
CA SER A 58 6.84 -31.93 -4.92
C SER A 58 6.44 -31.07 -6.12
N GLY A 59 5.67 -30.01 -5.90
CA GLY A 59 5.10 -29.19 -6.94
C GLY A 59 5.83 -27.87 -7.18
N LYS A 60 5.11 -26.79 -7.21
CA LYS A 60 5.63 -25.45 -7.49
C LYS A 60 5.68 -24.60 -6.22
N VAL A 61 6.69 -23.74 -6.17
CA VAL A 61 6.73 -22.63 -5.24
C VAL A 61 6.47 -21.35 -6.00
N ASN A 62 5.45 -20.63 -5.59
CA ASN A 62 5.02 -19.35 -6.15
C ASN A 62 5.26 -18.25 -5.14
N LEU A 63 5.79 -17.11 -5.60
CA LEU A 63 6.02 -15.92 -4.78
C LEU A 63 5.49 -14.68 -5.50
N TRP A 64 4.68 -13.89 -4.81
CA TRP A 64 4.18 -12.59 -5.27
C TRP A 64 4.81 -11.50 -4.41
N ILE A 65 5.62 -10.65 -5.04
CA ILE A 65 6.31 -9.54 -4.40
C ILE A 65 5.61 -8.24 -4.81
N PRO A 66 5.11 -7.42 -3.86
CA PRO A 66 4.54 -6.13 -4.20
C PRO A 66 5.61 -5.18 -4.74
N ILE A 67 5.31 -4.52 -5.86
CA ILE A 67 6.17 -3.54 -6.50
C ILE A 67 5.50 -2.17 -6.43
N PRO A 68 6.24 -1.09 -6.12
CA PRO A 68 5.67 0.26 -6.03
C PRO A 68 4.90 0.68 -7.28
N GLU A 69 3.74 1.28 -7.10
CA GLU A 69 3.03 1.96 -8.16
C GLU A 69 3.58 3.38 -8.38
N ASP A 70 3.45 3.89 -9.61
CA ASP A 70 3.79 5.28 -9.90
C ASP A 70 2.60 6.17 -9.57
N THR A 71 2.87 7.27 -8.86
CA THR A 71 1.86 8.25 -8.44
C THR A 71 2.41 9.67 -8.61
N ALA A 72 1.61 10.68 -8.25
CA ALA A 72 2.08 12.07 -8.25
C ALA A 72 3.21 12.35 -7.24
N PHE A 73 3.38 11.49 -6.24
CA PHE A 73 4.33 11.68 -5.12
C PHE A 73 5.44 10.62 -5.06
N GLN A 74 5.42 9.61 -5.93
CA GLN A 74 6.48 8.61 -6.02
C GLN A 74 6.61 8.04 -7.42
N GLN A 75 7.83 7.62 -7.77
CA GLN A 75 8.16 6.97 -9.03
C GLN A 75 9.12 5.81 -8.81
N LEU A 76 8.88 4.68 -9.46
CA LEU A 76 9.83 3.59 -9.59
C LEU A 76 10.72 3.88 -10.82
N LEU A 77 11.96 4.31 -10.57
CA LEU A 77 12.89 4.71 -11.64
C LEU A 77 13.57 3.50 -12.28
N ASN A 78 13.89 2.48 -11.45
CA ASN A 78 14.52 1.25 -11.92
C ASN A 78 14.05 0.05 -11.10
N LEU A 79 13.97 -1.10 -11.75
CA LEU A 79 13.66 -2.40 -11.14
C LEU A 79 14.57 -3.45 -11.76
N SER A 80 15.36 -4.10 -10.94
CA SER A 80 16.16 -5.27 -11.34
C SER A 80 16.00 -6.40 -10.34
N PHE A 81 16.14 -7.63 -10.80
CA PHE A 81 16.08 -8.80 -9.92
C PHE A 81 16.94 -9.94 -10.46
N ASN A 82 17.50 -10.72 -9.55
CA ASN A 82 18.28 -11.91 -9.87
C ASN A 82 18.06 -12.98 -8.78
N GLY A 83 18.26 -14.24 -9.14
CA GLY A 83 18.05 -15.38 -8.24
C GLY A 83 18.13 -16.71 -8.97
N ASN A 84 17.77 -17.77 -8.27
CA ASN A 84 17.78 -19.14 -8.83
C ASN A 84 16.38 -19.60 -9.28
N TYR A 85 15.51 -18.67 -9.61
CA TYR A 85 14.14 -18.94 -10.02
C TYR A 85 14.04 -19.60 -11.41
N GLN A 86 12.93 -20.32 -11.65
CA GLN A 86 12.58 -20.86 -12.97
C GLN A 86 12.02 -19.77 -13.89
N SER A 87 11.13 -18.93 -13.36
CA SER A 87 10.59 -17.79 -14.09
C SER A 87 10.26 -16.63 -13.15
N ALA A 88 10.36 -15.41 -13.68
CA ALA A 88 9.93 -14.21 -12.99
C ALA A 88 9.33 -13.23 -13.99
N ALA A 89 8.18 -12.63 -13.67
CA ALA A 89 7.48 -11.69 -14.54
C ALA A 89 6.73 -10.62 -13.73
N LEU A 90 6.79 -9.38 -14.20
CA LEU A 90 6.00 -8.29 -13.66
C LEU A 90 4.57 -8.36 -14.21
N ASN A 91 3.58 -8.35 -13.33
CA ASN A 91 2.15 -8.38 -13.64
C ASN A 91 1.43 -7.23 -12.96
N ALA A 92 0.35 -6.75 -13.58
CA ALA A 92 -0.56 -5.76 -13.01
C ALA A 92 -2.02 -6.03 -13.42
N ASN A 93 -2.31 -7.23 -13.96
CA ASN A 93 -3.63 -7.60 -14.48
C ASN A 93 -4.55 -8.06 -13.34
N ASN A 94 -4.85 -7.15 -12.43
CA ASN A 94 -5.83 -7.32 -11.36
C ASN A 94 -6.72 -6.08 -11.28
N ARG A 95 -7.84 -6.16 -10.57
CA ARG A 95 -8.85 -5.08 -10.56
C ARG A 95 -8.35 -3.72 -10.04
N TYR A 96 -7.20 -3.70 -9.35
CA TYR A 96 -6.60 -2.47 -8.81
C TYR A 96 -5.38 -2.00 -9.60
N GLY A 97 -4.91 -2.79 -10.59
CA GLY A 97 -3.67 -2.50 -11.31
C GLY A 97 -2.41 -2.61 -10.42
N ALA A 98 -2.51 -3.29 -9.28
CA ALA A 98 -1.39 -3.48 -8.36
C ALA A 98 -0.25 -4.22 -9.05
N LYS A 99 0.93 -3.61 -9.06
CA LYS A 99 2.14 -4.20 -9.67
C LYS A 99 2.69 -5.31 -8.77
N VAL A 100 2.91 -6.48 -9.35
CA VAL A 100 3.40 -7.68 -8.66
C VAL A 100 4.51 -8.31 -9.46
N LEU A 101 5.67 -8.54 -8.86
CA LEU A 101 6.68 -9.43 -9.42
C LEU A 101 6.31 -10.87 -9.01
N PHE A 102 5.85 -11.66 -9.97
CA PHE A 102 5.51 -13.05 -9.77
C PHE A 102 6.71 -13.94 -10.11
N VAL A 103 7.10 -14.80 -9.19
CA VAL A 103 8.30 -15.63 -9.28
C VAL A 103 7.93 -17.08 -9.01
N THR A 104 8.52 -18.01 -9.77
CA THR A 104 8.25 -19.44 -9.60
C THR A 104 9.52 -20.26 -9.54
N TRP A 105 9.47 -21.33 -8.75
CA TRP A 105 10.47 -22.40 -8.69
C TRP A 105 9.78 -23.77 -8.73
N PRO A 106 10.46 -24.82 -9.22
CA PRO A 106 10.08 -26.17 -8.85
C PRO A 106 10.41 -26.37 -7.37
N ALA A 107 9.62 -27.17 -6.65
CA ALA A 107 9.95 -27.52 -5.28
C ALA A 107 11.31 -28.23 -5.22
N SER A 108 12.17 -27.82 -4.30
CA SER A 108 13.49 -28.40 -4.12
C SER A 108 13.87 -28.35 -2.63
N SER A 109 14.86 -29.19 -2.25
CA SER A 109 15.39 -29.20 -0.89
C SER A 109 16.36 -28.04 -0.58
N GLY A 110 16.77 -27.30 -1.60
CA GLY A 110 17.65 -26.13 -1.45
C GLY A 110 16.89 -24.84 -1.21
N PRO A 111 17.60 -23.78 -0.80
CA PRO A 111 17.01 -22.46 -0.67
C PRO A 111 16.58 -21.93 -2.05
N LEU A 112 15.38 -21.29 -2.08
CA LEU A 112 14.80 -20.64 -3.24
C LEU A 112 14.99 -19.14 -3.06
N GLU A 113 15.88 -18.55 -3.86
CA GLU A 113 16.37 -17.20 -3.59
C GLU A 113 16.09 -16.23 -4.72
N ILE A 114 15.71 -15.03 -4.35
CA ILE A 114 15.64 -13.88 -5.25
C ILE A 114 16.03 -12.61 -4.50
N LYS A 115 16.86 -11.80 -5.16
CA LYS A 115 17.17 -10.43 -4.78
C LYS A 115 16.46 -9.47 -5.75
N VAL A 116 15.75 -8.49 -5.21
CA VAL A 116 15.07 -7.43 -5.97
C VAL A 116 15.68 -6.11 -5.56
N GLU A 117 16.05 -5.29 -6.53
CA GLU A 117 16.58 -3.95 -6.29
C GLU A 117 15.74 -2.92 -7.03
N MET A 118 15.34 -1.88 -6.32
CA MET A 118 14.47 -0.83 -6.80
C MET A 118 15.10 0.54 -6.54
N GLU A 119 15.18 1.37 -7.56
CA GLU A 119 15.49 2.78 -7.42
C GLU A 119 14.18 3.57 -7.39
N ILE A 120 13.94 4.29 -6.30
CA ILE A 120 12.67 4.94 -5.99
C ILE A 120 12.90 6.42 -5.76
N GLU A 121 12.14 7.25 -6.44
CA GLU A 121 12.06 8.68 -6.16
C GLU A 121 10.76 9.00 -5.44
N THR A 122 10.84 9.81 -4.38
CA THR A 122 9.67 10.23 -3.59
C THR A 122 9.66 11.75 -3.41
N ARG A 123 8.45 12.30 -3.18
CA ARG A 123 8.22 13.73 -2.90
C ARG A 123 7.21 13.86 -1.78
N ASP A 124 7.44 14.75 -0.83
CA ASP A 124 6.44 15.02 0.21
C ASP A 124 5.11 15.43 -0.42
N TRP A 125 4.05 14.83 0.05
CA TRP A 125 2.71 15.10 -0.42
C TRP A 125 1.96 15.88 0.65
N GLU A 126 2.06 17.19 0.56
CA GLU A 126 1.49 18.15 1.50
C GLU A 126 0.35 18.89 0.80
N VAL A 127 -0.90 18.47 1.10
CA VAL A 127 -2.11 19.07 0.52
C VAL A 127 -2.65 20.17 1.42
N LEU A 128 -2.61 19.97 2.73
CA LEU A 128 -3.05 20.93 3.74
C LEU A 128 -1.82 21.58 4.39
N LYS A 129 -1.13 22.45 3.64
CA LYS A 129 -0.11 23.30 4.27
C LYS A 129 -0.75 24.19 5.32
N ASP A 130 -0.10 24.24 6.47
CA ASP A 130 -0.45 25.14 7.57
C ASP A 130 -1.80 24.89 8.27
N ASN A 131 -2.46 23.74 8.01
CA ASN A 131 -3.73 23.33 8.65
C ASN A 131 -4.86 24.39 8.67
N HIS A 132 -4.81 25.35 7.77
CA HIS A 132 -5.84 26.40 7.65
C HIS A 132 -7.10 25.85 6.98
N LEU A 133 -7.73 24.83 7.61
CA LEU A 133 -9.04 24.33 7.17
C LEU A 133 -10.12 25.42 7.10
N ALA A 134 -9.94 26.50 7.85
CA ALA A 134 -10.88 27.62 7.90
C ALA A 134 -10.90 28.42 6.58
N ASP A 135 -9.78 28.47 5.85
CA ASP A 135 -9.65 29.27 4.62
C ASP A 135 -10.06 28.50 3.36
N TRP A 136 -10.36 27.21 3.49
CA TRP A 136 -10.79 26.40 2.38
C TRP A 136 -12.27 26.61 2.11
N GLN A 137 -12.59 27.34 1.03
CA GLN A 137 -13.93 27.39 0.45
C GLN A 137 -14.25 26.04 -0.21
N LEU A 138 -14.49 25.04 0.64
CA LEU A 138 -14.83 23.70 0.19
C LEU A 138 -16.24 23.69 -0.37
N PRO A 139 -16.49 22.96 -1.47
CA PRO A 139 -17.85 22.67 -1.86
C PRO A 139 -18.54 21.96 -0.70
N VAL A 140 -19.56 22.59 -0.15
CA VAL A 140 -20.28 22.16 1.06
C VAL A 140 -21.09 20.90 0.80
N GLU A 141 -21.45 20.61 -0.45
CA GLU A 141 -22.23 19.44 -0.84
C GLU A 141 -21.91 18.97 -2.27
N GLY A 142 -21.82 17.64 -2.44
CA GLY A 142 -22.23 16.99 -3.68
C GLY A 142 -21.41 17.26 -4.93
N GLY A 143 -20.09 17.33 -4.87
CA GLY A 143 -19.28 17.21 -6.08
C GLY A 143 -19.49 15.82 -6.70
N VAL A 144 -19.53 15.76 -8.04
CA VAL A 144 -19.66 14.49 -8.76
C VAL A 144 -18.46 13.60 -8.46
N ILE A 145 -18.72 12.40 -7.93
CA ILE A 145 -17.69 11.39 -7.73
C ILE A 145 -17.50 10.65 -9.07
N PRO A 146 -16.30 10.70 -9.66
CA PRO A 146 -15.99 9.98 -10.90
C PRO A 146 -16.22 8.48 -10.79
N ASP A 147 -16.55 7.81 -11.89
CA ASP A 147 -16.86 6.37 -11.88
C ASP A 147 -15.69 5.51 -11.39
N GLU A 148 -14.46 5.91 -11.69
CA GLU A 148 -13.23 5.26 -11.21
C GLU A 148 -12.98 5.43 -9.71
N ILE A 149 -13.65 6.39 -9.07
CA ILE A 149 -13.55 6.63 -7.62
C ILE A 149 -14.68 5.93 -6.85
N LYS A 150 -15.83 5.67 -7.48
CA LYS A 150 -16.98 5.01 -6.85
C LYS A 150 -16.68 3.66 -6.19
N PRO A 151 -15.78 2.80 -6.72
CA PRO A 151 -15.42 1.56 -6.05
C PRO A 151 -14.91 1.74 -4.62
N PHE A 152 -14.33 2.90 -4.30
CA PHE A 152 -13.83 3.23 -2.96
C PHE A 152 -14.90 3.75 -1.99
N LEU A 153 -16.17 3.66 -2.38
CA LEU A 153 -17.34 3.80 -1.49
C LEU A 153 -17.91 2.44 -1.06
N HIS A 154 -17.58 1.38 -1.80
CA HIS A 154 -18.21 0.09 -1.61
C HIS A 154 -17.56 -0.70 -0.47
N ALA A 155 -18.37 -1.57 0.14
CA ALA A 155 -17.89 -2.55 1.10
C ALA A 155 -16.97 -3.58 0.42
N THR A 156 -16.03 -4.11 1.19
CA THR A 156 -15.30 -5.34 0.90
C THR A 156 -15.36 -6.24 2.14
N PRO A 157 -14.96 -7.52 2.08
CA PRO A 157 -15.04 -8.42 3.23
C PRO A 157 -14.45 -7.84 4.53
N HIS A 158 -13.31 -7.16 4.47
CA HIS A 158 -12.67 -6.56 5.65
C HIS A 158 -13.09 -5.11 5.93
N ILE A 159 -13.74 -4.44 4.97
CA ILE A 159 -14.16 -3.03 5.06
C ILE A 159 -15.68 -2.92 4.90
N PRO A 160 -16.48 -3.35 5.87
CA PRO A 160 -17.93 -3.13 5.86
C PRO A 160 -18.25 -1.64 5.96
N VAL A 161 -19.42 -1.24 5.42
CA VAL A 161 -19.85 0.19 5.40
C VAL A 161 -21.22 0.39 6.06
N ASP A 162 -21.89 -0.69 6.43
CA ASP A 162 -23.24 -0.69 7.01
C ASP A 162 -23.24 -1.12 8.49
N GLY A 163 -24.42 -1.21 9.08
CA GLY A 163 -24.63 -1.66 10.46
C GLY A 163 -23.81 -0.85 11.46
N LEU A 164 -23.08 -1.52 12.34
CA LEU A 164 -22.29 -0.89 13.41
C LEU A 164 -21.27 0.12 12.91
N VAL A 165 -20.69 -0.10 11.71
CA VAL A 165 -19.76 0.86 11.09
C VAL A 165 -20.48 2.16 10.75
N LYS A 166 -21.66 2.06 10.12
CA LYS A 166 -22.50 3.20 9.78
C LYS A 166 -22.97 3.95 11.01
N GLU A 167 -23.46 3.23 12.01
CA GLU A 167 -23.90 3.81 13.28
C GLU A 167 -22.79 4.58 13.98
N THR A 168 -21.58 3.98 14.03
CA THR A 168 -20.40 4.59 14.62
C THR A 168 -20.00 5.86 13.85
N ALA A 169 -19.94 5.79 12.52
CA ALA A 169 -19.59 6.92 11.68
C ALA A 169 -20.56 8.10 11.86
N LEU A 170 -21.88 7.83 11.83
CA LEU A 170 -22.91 8.85 12.04
C LEU A 170 -22.84 9.48 13.44
N LYS A 171 -22.52 8.70 14.46
CA LYS A 171 -22.33 9.20 15.83
C LYS A 171 -21.11 10.15 15.91
N ILE A 172 -20.03 9.84 15.20
CA ILE A 172 -18.80 10.65 15.17
C ILE A 172 -19.05 11.98 14.48
N ILE A 173 -19.67 11.98 13.29
CA ILE A 173 -19.85 13.21 12.51
C ILE A 173 -20.99 14.07 13.01
N GLY A 174 -21.96 13.51 13.74
CA GLY A 174 -23.14 14.23 14.24
C GLY A 174 -23.92 14.92 13.11
N SER A 175 -24.07 16.24 13.21
CA SER A 175 -24.77 17.06 12.21
C SER A 175 -23.86 17.66 11.13
N GLU A 176 -22.54 17.40 11.17
CA GLU A 176 -21.60 17.93 10.18
C GLU A 176 -21.92 17.39 8.76
N LYS A 177 -21.92 18.30 7.76
CA LYS A 177 -22.23 17.97 6.35
C LYS A 177 -21.04 18.11 5.41
N ALA A 178 -20.03 18.91 5.78
CA ALA A 178 -18.87 19.13 4.93
C ALA A 178 -17.94 17.90 4.95
N PRO A 179 -17.68 17.23 3.79
CA PRO A 179 -16.92 15.98 3.76
C PRO A 179 -15.52 16.08 4.38
N LEU A 180 -14.80 17.19 4.16
CA LEU A 180 -13.48 17.37 4.79
C LEU A 180 -13.58 17.43 6.32
N LYS A 181 -14.57 18.12 6.86
CA LYS A 181 -14.79 18.20 8.31
C LYS A 181 -15.23 16.85 8.88
N GLN A 182 -16.08 16.11 8.16
CA GLN A 182 -16.46 14.75 8.52
C GLN A 182 -15.22 13.84 8.58
N ALA A 183 -14.38 13.86 7.54
CA ALA A 183 -13.14 13.09 7.51
C ALA A 183 -12.19 13.49 8.66
N ARG A 184 -12.13 14.80 9.01
CA ARG A 184 -11.32 15.26 10.16
C ARG A 184 -11.87 14.76 11.49
N LEU A 185 -13.18 14.78 11.68
CA LEU A 185 -13.81 14.22 12.89
C LEU A 185 -13.52 12.72 13.03
N ILE A 186 -13.63 11.97 11.92
CA ILE A 186 -13.32 10.55 11.88
C ILE A 186 -11.83 10.30 12.20
N HIS A 187 -10.91 11.07 11.57
CA HIS A 187 -9.48 10.96 11.81
C HIS A 187 -9.15 11.20 13.30
N ASN A 188 -9.71 12.24 13.89
CA ASN A 188 -9.53 12.55 15.30
C ASN A 188 -10.10 11.47 16.20
N TRP A 189 -11.27 10.93 15.87
CA TRP A 189 -11.87 9.85 16.64
C TRP A 189 -10.96 8.61 16.60
N VAL A 190 -10.50 8.20 15.42
CA VAL A 190 -9.63 7.03 15.25
C VAL A 190 -8.31 7.23 16.01
N SER A 191 -7.63 8.35 15.83
CA SER A 191 -6.34 8.62 16.48
C SER A 191 -6.41 8.74 18.01
N THR A 192 -7.60 9.06 18.57
CA THR A 192 -7.77 9.23 20.03
C THR A 192 -8.40 8.02 20.72
N HIS A 193 -9.30 7.28 20.05
CA HIS A 193 -10.00 6.12 20.64
C HIS A 193 -9.30 4.81 20.36
N MET A 194 -8.64 4.67 19.19
CA MET A 194 -7.80 3.51 18.92
C MET A 194 -6.42 3.68 19.53
N HIS A 195 -5.76 2.56 19.76
CA HIS A 195 -4.39 2.54 20.27
C HIS A 195 -3.57 1.48 19.53
N ARG A 196 -2.25 1.74 19.45
CA ARG A 196 -1.34 0.75 18.91
C ARG A 196 -1.16 -0.39 19.92
N ASP A 197 -1.31 -1.62 19.43
CA ASP A 197 -1.05 -2.85 20.18
C ASP A 197 0.11 -3.63 19.51
N ASP A 198 1.26 -3.66 20.19
CA ASP A 198 2.46 -4.33 19.66
C ASP A 198 2.37 -5.86 19.70
N ALA A 199 1.39 -6.44 20.42
CA ALA A 199 1.12 -7.89 20.40
C ALA A 199 0.50 -8.37 19.08
N VAL A 200 -0.11 -7.47 18.30
CA VAL A 200 -0.64 -7.81 16.97
C VAL A 200 0.50 -8.18 16.03
N ILE A 201 0.35 -9.31 15.31
CA ILE A 201 1.35 -9.79 14.36
C ILE A 201 1.32 -8.92 13.08
N GLY A 202 2.49 -8.57 12.56
CA GLY A 202 2.65 -7.78 11.34
C GLY A 202 2.01 -6.39 11.42
N CYS A 203 1.20 -6.04 10.43
CA CYS A 203 0.46 -4.78 10.38
C CYS A 203 -1.00 -4.91 10.83
N GLY A 204 -1.44 -6.10 11.24
CA GLY A 204 -2.83 -6.42 11.52
C GLY A 204 -3.61 -6.84 10.26
N THR A 205 -4.84 -7.29 10.45
CA THR A 205 -5.72 -7.76 9.36
C THR A 205 -6.63 -6.65 8.82
N GLY A 206 -6.95 -5.66 9.66
CA GLY A 206 -7.90 -4.62 9.32
C GLY A 206 -9.33 -5.13 9.14
N ASP A 207 -9.74 -6.16 9.89
CA ASP A 207 -11.14 -6.60 9.94
C ASP A 207 -11.95 -5.62 10.79
N VAL A 208 -12.49 -4.61 10.13
CA VAL A 208 -13.21 -3.51 10.79
C VAL A 208 -14.48 -4.01 11.48
N GLY A 209 -15.15 -5.00 10.89
CA GLY A 209 -16.35 -5.59 11.48
C GLY A 209 -16.05 -6.20 12.84
N GLU A 210 -15.02 -7.00 12.95
CA GLU A 210 -14.62 -7.65 14.20
C GLU A 210 -14.04 -6.63 15.21
N ILE A 211 -13.24 -5.67 14.78
CA ILE A 211 -12.66 -4.61 15.64
C ILE A 211 -13.78 -3.83 16.35
N LEU A 212 -14.77 -3.34 15.60
CA LEU A 212 -15.86 -2.55 16.18
C LEU A 212 -16.84 -3.40 17.00
N LYS A 213 -17.14 -4.63 16.55
CA LYS A 213 -18.03 -5.57 17.25
C LYS A 213 -17.49 -5.94 18.62
N THR A 214 -16.19 -6.22 18.72
CA THR A 214 -15.57 -6.59 20.00
C THR A 214 -15.26 -5.40 20.90
N GLY A 215 -15.25 -4.19 20.35
CA GLY A 215 -14.85 -2.98 21.06
C GLY A 215 -13.37 -2.99 21.46
N LYS A 216 -12.56 -3.94 20.99
CA LYS A 216 -11.12 -3.99 21.20
C LYS A 216 -10.45 -3.05 20.17
N LEU A 217 -10.35 -1.79 20.51
CA LEU A 217 -9.83 -0.75 19.64
C LEU A 217 -8.28 -0.70 19.61
N GLY A 218 -7.61 -1.79 19.96
CA GLY A 218 -6.16 -1.99 19.82
C GLY A 218 -5.82 -2.62 18.47
N GLY A 219 -4.72 -2.19 17.86
CA GLY A 219 -4.28 -2.75 16.59
C GLY A 219 -2.97 -2.14 16.07
N LYS A 220 -2.59 -2.53 14.87
CA LYS A 220 -1.47 -1.90 14.13
C LYS A 220 -1.98 -1.05 12.98
N CYS A 221 -1.07 -0.68 12.08
CA CYS A 221 -1.38 0.30 11.04
C CYS A 221 -2.54 -0.12 10.13
N THR A 222 -2.64 -1.40 9.76
CA THR A 222 -3.75 -1.88 8.92
C THR A 222 -5.07 -1.81 9.68
N ASP A 223 -5.11 -2.25 10.95
CA ASP A 223 -6.33 -2.20 11.76
C ASP A 223 -6.84 -0.76 11.94
N ILE A 224 -5.95 0.15 12.30
CA ILE A 224 -6.30 1.53 12.61
C ILE A 224 -6.71 2.30 11.34
N ASN A 225 -5.95 2.17 10.25
CA ASN A 225 -6.25 2.88 9.00
C ASN A 225 -7.47 2.28 8.30
N SER A 226 -7.73 0.97 8.41
CA SER A 226 -8.95 0.35 7.87
C SER A 226 -10.22 0.86 8.57
N VAL A 227 -10.18 1.08 9.89
CA VAL A 227 -11.30 1.70 10.60
C VAL A 227 -11.56 3.12 10.07
N PHE A 228 -10.51 3.93 9.86
CA PHE A 228 -10.68 5.25 9.24
C PHE A 228 -11.34 5.15 7.86
N VAL A 229 -10.85 4.25 7.01
CA VAL A 229 -11.37 4.02 5.65
C VAL A 229 -12.84 3.61 5.68
N ALA A 230 -13.20 2.62 6.51
CA ALA A 230 -14.57 2.13 6.60
C ALA A 230 -15.55 3.22 7.09
N LEU A 231 -15.17 3.97 8.12
CA LEU A 231 -15.98 5.07 8.65
C LEU A 231 -16.19 6.18 7.62
N CYS A 232 -15.15 6.55 6.84
CA CYS A 232 -15.28 7.50 5.73
C CYS A 232 -16.23 6.99 4.65
N ARG A 233 -16.05 5.75 4.18
CA ARG A 233 -16.96 5.13 3.18
C ARG A 233 -18.40 5.09 3.67
N ALA A 234 -18.60 4.78 4.93
CA ALA A 234 -19.93 4.69 5.55
C ALA A 234 -20.70 6.02 5.54
N VAL A 235 -20.03 7.17 5.48
CA VAL A 235 -20.66 8.50 5.37
C VAL A 235 -20.59 9.07 3.95
N GLY A 236 -20.22 8.27 2.95
CA GLY A 236 -20.20 8.66 1.54
C GLY A 236 -18.93 9.36 1.08
N ILE A 237 -17.84 9.26 1.83
CA ILE A 237 -16.52 9.77 1.46
C ILE A 237 -15.71 8.60 0.90
N PRO A 238 -15.33 8.59 -0.39
CA PRO A 238 -14.48 7.55 -0.93
C PRO A 238 -13.14 7.51 -0.19
N ALA A 239 -12.73 6.33 0.24
CA ALA A 239 -11.49 6.18 1.01
C ALA A 239 -10.83 4.81 0.70
N ARG A 240 -9.51 4.75 0.85
CA ARG A 240 -8.71 3.55 0.63
C ARG A 240 -7.47 3.54 1.52
N GLU A 241 -6.94 2.37 1.80
CA GLU A 241 -5.60 2.20 2.31
C GLU A 241 -4.58 2.32 1.18
N MET A 242 -3.33 2.58 1.54
CA MET A 242 -2.17 2.36 0.68
C MET A 242 -1.13 1.58 1.47
N PHE A 243 -0.86 0.36 1.02
CA PHE A 243 0.10 -0.55 1.64
C PHE A 243 1.49 -0.25 1.13
N GLY A 244 2.47 -0.18 2.02
CA GLY A 244 3.81 0.20 1.64
C GLY A 244 4.84 -0.04 2.74
N ILE A 245 5.98 0.62 2.61
CA ILE A 245 7.11 0.43 3.52
C ILE A 245 7.87 1.74 3.75
N ARG A 246 8.40 1.92 4.97
CA ARG A 246 9.32 3.02 5.25
C ARG A 246 10.65 2.80 4.55
N LEU A 247 11.24 3.88 4.06
CA LEU A 247 12.50 3.88 3.36
C LEU A 247 13.67 4.46 4.18
N GLY A 248 13.37 5.30 5.17
CA GLY A 248 14.44 5.95 5.91
C GLY A 248 13.95 6.87 7.03
N ALA A 249 14.83 7.73 7.50
CA ALA A 249 14.55 8.68 8.58
C ALA A 249 13.52 9.73 8.17
N SER A 250 12.66 10.10 9.11
CA SER A 250 11.80 11.27 8.99
C SER A 250 12.63 12.55 9.10
N ARG A 251 12.26 13.57 8.32
CA ARG A 251 12.80 14.94 8.39
C ARG A 251 11.76 15.93 8.91
N LYS A 252 10.48 15.54 8.90
CA LYS A 252 9.36 16.39 9.31
C LYS A 252 8.91 16.11 10.75
N LEU A 253 8.98 14.85 11.15
CA LEU A 253 8.42 14.37 12.41
C LEU A 253 9.48 13.83 13.38
N ASP A 254 10.77 13.87 13.05
CA ASP A 254 11.87 13.37 13.87
C ASP A 254 12.01 14.10 15.22
N ASN A 255 11.63 15.37 15.27
CA ASN A 255 11.57 16.17 16.51
C ASN A 255 10.52 15.66 17.51
N TYR A 256 9.50 14.96 17.03
CA TYR A 256 8.44 14.40 17.88
C TYR A 256 8.74 12.97 18.30
N SER A 257 9.34 12.16 17.41
CA SER A 257 9.79 10.81 17.73
C SER A 257 10.77 10.30 16.66
N LYS A 258 11.99 10.01 17.06
CA LYS A 258 12.99 9.36 16.19
C LYS A 258 12.69 7.88 15.93
N LYS A 259 11.86 7.25 16.75
CA LYS A 259 11.54 5.81 16.63
C LYS A 259 10.25 5.54 15.87
N ALA A 260 9.24 6.41 16.02
CA ALA A 260 7.94 6.16 15.42
C ALA A 260 7.94 6.30 13.92
N PHE A 261 8.69 7.27 13.36
CA PHE A 261 8.56 7.71 11.98
C PHE A 261 9.67 7.25 11.03
N GLY A 262 10.52 6.32 11.47
CA GLY A 262 11.61 5.77 10.70
C GLY A 262 12.97 6.34 11.10
N SER A 263 14.02 5.56 10.85
CA SER A 263 15.40 5.90 11.18
C SER A 263 16.33 5.40 10.09
N ALA A 264 17.51 6.02 10.00
CA ALA A 264 18.62 5.61 9.16
C ALA A 264 19.93 5.90 9.92
N ASP A 265 21.03 5.28 9.51
CA ASP A 265 22.36 5.59 10.01
C ASP A 265 22.92 6.88 9.38
N ALA A 266 24.15 7.22 9.73
CA ALA A 266 24.81 8.42 9.23
C ALA A 266 25.11 8.40 7.72
N GLN A 267 25.06 7.23 7.09
CA GLN A 267 25.22 7.01 5.64
C GLN A 267 23.88 6.97 4.90
N GLY A 268 22.76 7.20 5.59
CA GLY A 268 21.42 7.14 5.02
C GLY A 268 20.89 5.71 4.83
N MET A 269 21.55 4.70 5.39
CA MET A 269 21.14 3.31 5.31
C MET A 269 20.12 2.98 6.43
N ALA A 270 19.01 2.35 6.04
CA ALA A 270 17.98 1.88 6.93
C ALA A 270 17.72 0.39 6.72
N LYS A 271 17.69 -0.40 7.81
CA LYS A 271 17.18 -1.77 7.80
C LYS A 271 15.67 -1.69 7.95
N VAL A 272 14.95 -2.10 6.92
CA VAL A 272 13.50 -1.85 6.82
C VAL A 272 12.68 -3.14 6.70
N SER A 273 13.25 -4.30 7.05
CA SER A 273 12.53 -5.60 7.04
C SER A 273 11.29 -5.61 7.95
N GLY A 274 11.25 -4.78 8.98
CA GLY A 274 10.06 -4.51 9.81
C GLY A 274 9.41 -3.15 9.58
N GLY A 275 9.70 -2.52 8.44
CA GLY A 275 9.26 -1.18 8.08
C GLY A 275 7.92 -1.10 7.36
N GLN A 276 7.23 -2.24 7.17
CA GLN A 276 5.91 -2.25 6.54
C GLN A 276 4.95 -1.34 7.30
N HIS A 277 4.25 -0.52 6.54
CA HIS A 277 3.31 0.45 7.08
C HIS A 277 2.28 0.80 6.03
N CYS A 278 1.01 0.63 6.33
CA CYS A 278 -0.05 1.16 5.49
C CYS A 278 -0.43 2.57 5.96
N ARG A 279 -0.93 3.36 5.03
CA ARG A 279 -1.50 4.69 5.24
C ARG A 279 -2.91 4.72 4.69
N ALA A 280 -3.64 5.78 4.94
CA ALA A 280 -5.00 5.96 4.44
C ALA A 280 -5.11 7.20 3.57
N MET A 281 -6.05 7.16 2.62
CA MET A 281 -6.42 8.29 1.78
C MET A 281 -7.93 8.40 1.75
N PHE A 282 -8.44 9.63 1.64
CA PHE A 282 -9.83 9.90 1.35
C PHE A 282 -9.95 10.86 0.16
N TRP A 283 -11.03 10.80 -0.57
CA TRP A 283 -11.19 11.59 -1.79
C TRP A 283 -12.20 12.71 -1.60
N LEU A 284 -11.87 13.88 -2.11
CA LEU A 284 -12.74 15.06 -2.09
C LEU A 284 -12.98 15.58 -3.50
N ALA A 285 -14.23 15.90 -3.82
CA ALA A 285 -14.58 16.53 -5.09
C ALA A 285 -13.84 17.86 -5.27
N GLY A 286 -13.22 18.03 -6.44
CA GLY A 286 -12.43 19.22 -6.76
C GLY A 286 -10.99 19.21 -6.22
N PHE A 287 -10.64 18.26 -5.34
CA PHE A 287 -9.30 18.16 -4.73
C PHE A 287 -8.61 16.84 -5.05
N GLY A 288 -9.37 15.78 -5.30
CA GLY A 288 -8.82 14.44 -5.49
C GLY A 288 -8.50 13.72 -4.18
N TRP A 289 -7.51 12.85 -4.19
CA TRP A 289 -7.08 12.08 -3.03
C TRP A 289 -6.33 12.94 -2.02
N MET A 290 -6.70 12.80 -0.76
CA MET A 290 -6.15 13.49 0.40
C MET A 290 -5.43 12.47 1.29
N PRO A 291 -4.16 12.69 1.69
CA PRO A 291 -3.46 11.77 2.56
C PRO A 291 -3.94 11.86 4.01
N ALA A 292 -3.90 10.72 4.72
CA ALA A 292 -4.19 10.63 6.16
C ALA A 292 -3.43 9.46 6.79
N ASP A 293 -3.06 9.59 8.07
CA ASP A 293 -2.40 8.51 8.80
C ASP A 293 -2.67 8.55 10.30
N PRO A 294 -3.87 8.23 10.77
CA PRO A 294 -4.16 8.16 12.21
C PRO A 294 -3.35 7.07 12.93
N ALA A 295 -2.85 6.04 12.21
CA ALA A 295 -2.08 4.97 12.82
C ALA A 295 -0.70 5.45 13.31
N ASP A 296 -0.04 6.35 12.60
CA ASP A 296 1.24 6.90 13.05
C ASP A 296 1.08 7.84 14.27
N VAL A 297 -0.08 8.50 14.41
CA VAL A 297 -0.40 9.26 15.63
C VAL A 297 -0.44 8.32 16.84
N THR A 298 -1.15 7.18 16.73
CA THR A 298 -1.23 6.20 17.82
C THR A 298 0.11 5.56 18.12
N LYS A 299 0.93 5.30 17.08
CA LYS A 299 2.28 4.76 17.22
C LYS A 299 3.20 5.72 17.99
N MET A 300 3.16 7.01 17.67
CA MET A 300 3.94 8.03 18.35
C MET A 300 3.51 8.14 19.84
N ARG A 301 2.22 8.14 20.11
CA ARG A 301 1.70 8.16 21.49
C ARG A 301 2.25 7.00 22.32
N LEU A 302 2.19 5.78 21.81
CA LEU A 302 2.74 4.61 22.51
C LEU A 302 4.26 4.72 22.69
N THR A 303 4.98 5.06 21.62
CA THR A 303 6.46 5.11 21.61
C THR A 303 6.99 6.15 22.59
N GLU A 304 6.37 7.32 22.62
CA GLU A 304 6.80 8.46 23.46
C GLU A 304 6.02 8.54 24.79
N LYS A 305 5.15 7.55 25.07
CA LYS A 305 4.33 7.47 26.30
C LYS A 305 3.54 8.76 26.55
N LYS A 306 2.89 9.28 25.50
CA LYS A 306 2.13 10.52 25.54
C LYS A 306 0.63 10.26 25.57
N GLU A 307 -0.10 11.19 26.21
CA GLU A 307 -1.56 11.14 26.29
C GLU A 307 -2.23 11.94 25.15
N ASN A 308 -3.53 11.68 24.96
CA ASN A 308 -4.36 12.51 24.10
C ASN A 308 -4.36 13.95 24.64
N GLY A 309 -4.20 14.94 23.76
CA GLY A 309 -4.13 16.35 24.13
C GLY A 309 -2.73 16.88 24.45
N ASP A 310 -1.70 16.02 24.50
CA ASP A 310 -0.30 16.49 24.50
C ASP A 310 -0.06 17.34 23.23
N PRO A 311 0.57 18.53 23.35
CA PRO A 311 0.81 19.40 22.21
C PRO A 311 1.57 18.74 21.04
N ALA A 312 2.50 17.83 21.35
CA ALA A 312 3.22 17.10 20.31
C ALA A 312 2.32 16.09 19.58
N VAL A 313 1.40 15.42 20.29
CA VAL A 313 0.41 14.53 19.68
C VAL A 313 -0.55 15.31 18.79
N THR A 314 -0.99 16.47 19.25
CA THR A 314 -1.86 17.37 18.49
C THR A 314 -1.16 17.82 17.20
N ALA A 315 0.09 18.29 17.28
CA ALA A 315 0.85 18.72 16.12
C ALA A 315 1.06 17.59 15.08
N VAL A 316 1.38 16.38 15.54
CA VAL A 316 1.52 15.20 14.66
C VAL A 316 0.17 14.80 14.05
N ASN A 317 -0.91 14.80 14.84
CA ASN A 317 -2.26 14.52 14.36
C ASN A 317 -2.73 15.54 13.31
N ASP A 318 -2.36 16.80 13.49
CA ASP A 318 -2.67 17.85 12.53
C ASP A 318 -1.86 17.68 11.24
N TYR A 319 -0.57 17.40 11.33
CA TYR A 319 0.26 17.16 10.16
C TYR A 319 -0.22 15.94 9.36
N LEU A 320 -0.50 14.81 10.03
CA LEU A 320 -0.88 13.55 9.40
C LEU A 320 -2.34 13.52 8.86
N PHE A 321 -3.05 14.63 8.92
CA PHE A 321 -4.29 14.84 8.21
C PHE A 321 -4.07 15.81 7.06
N GLY A 322 -4.04 15.31 5.84
CA GLY A 322 -3.80 16.08 4.63
C GLY A 322 -2.34 16.13 4.17
N ASN A 323 -1.42 15.47 4.89
CA ASN A 323 -0.01 15.45 4.53
C ASN A 323 0.64 14.09 4.77
N TRP A 324 1.54 13.70 3.86
CA TRP A 324 2.48 12.60 4.04
C TRP A 324 3.90 13.06 3.80
N GLU A 325 4.77 12.79 4.75
CA GLU A 325 6.21 12.79 4.48
C GLU A 325 6.58 11.52 3.71
N MET A 326 7.38 11.68 2.67
CA MET A 326 7.70 10.58 1.77
C MET A 326 9.07 9.95 2.05
N ASN A 327 9.35 9.68 3.30
CA ASN A 327 10.33 8.69 3.73
C ASN A 327 9.76 7.25 3.71
N TRP A 328 8.79 7.04 2.84
CA TRP A 328 7.96 5.87 2.68
C TRP A 328 7.58 5.70 1.21
N VAL A 329 7.35 4.47 0.76
CA VAL A 329 6.83 4.18 -0.58
C VAL A 329 5.61 3.30 -0.48
N GLY A 330 4.57 3.61 -1.26
CA GLY A 330 3.37 2.79 -1.43
C GLY A 330 3.57 1.75 -2.52
N PHE A 331 3.21 0.51 -2.22
CA PHE A 331 3.17 -0.57 -3.20
C PHE A 331 1.86 -0.56 -3.98
N ASN A 332 0.74 -0.58 -3.27
CA ASN A 332 -0.59 -0.65 -3.86
C ASN A 332 -1.67 -0.26 -2.84
N HIS A 333 -2.89 -0.06 -3.36
CA HIS A 333 -4.10 0.23 -2.60
C HIS A 333 -5.14 -0.91 -2.71
N ALA A 334 -4.68 -2.09 -3.06
CA ALA A 334 -5.55 -3.24 -3.30
C ALA A 334 -6.04 -3.88 -2.00
N ARG A 335 -7.32 -4.23 -1.97
CA ARG A 335 -7.99 -4.80 -0.80
C ARG A 335 -8.95 -5.89 -1.24
N ASP A 336 -8.90 -7.06 -0.58
CA ASP A 336 -9.78 -8.21 -0.83
C ASP A 336 -9.85 -8.54 -2.34
N PHE A 337 -8.75 -8.98 -2.92
CA PHE A 337 -8.59 -9.08 -4.38
C PHE A 337 -7.79 -10.30 -4.82
N ALA A 338 -8.07 -10.74 -6.06
CA ALA A 338 -7.30 -11.77 -6.71
C ALA A 338 -5.91 -11.23 -7.15
N LEU A 339 -4.84 -11.95 -6.81
CA LEU A 339 -3.50 -11.70 -7.33
C LEU A 339 -3.43 -11.98 -8.84
N SER A 340 -2.37 -11.53 -9.49
CA SER A 340 -2.10 -11.86 -10.89
C SER A 340 -0.65 -12.38 -11.07
N PRO A 341 -0.47 -13.67 -11.44
CA PRO A 341 -1.52 -14.71 -11.56
C PRO A 341 -2.27 -14.93 -10.25
N ALA A 342 -3.48 -15.49 -10.32
CA ALA A 342 -4.29 -15.76 -9.13
C ALA A 342 -3.59 -16.77 -8.21
N ALA A 343 -3.69 -16.56 -6.91
CA ALA A 343 -3.30 -17.53 -5.90
C ALA A 343 -4.30 -18.69 -5.85
N GLU A 344 -3.84 -19.88 -5.49
CA GLU A 344 -4.71 -21.06 -5.40
C GLU A 344 -5.68 -20.95 -4.21
N GLN A 345 -5.29 -20.23 -3.17
CA GLN A 345 -6.15 -19.96 -2.00
C GLN A 345 -7.21 -18.86 -2.26
N GLY A 346 -7.25 -18.29 -3.47
CA GLY A 346 -8.21 -17.26 -3.85
C GLY A 346 -7.76 -15.84 -3.53
N ASP A 347 -8.72 -14.98 -3.16
CA ASP A 347 -8.47 -13.57 -2.92
C ASP A 347 -7.62 -13.36 -1.66
N VAL A 348 -6.63 -12.47 -1.77
CA VAL A 348 -5.84 -12.04 -0.61
C VAL A 348 -6.44 -10.79 0.02
N ASN A 349 -6.31 -10.67 1.33
CA ASN A 349 -6.77 -9.51 2.09
C ASN A 349 -6.11 -8.21 1.58
N ASN A 350 -4.80 -8.21 1.46
CA ASN A 350 -3.99 -7.11 0.92
C ASN A 350 -2.63 -7.65 0.46
N LEU A 351 -1.84 -6.81 -0.21
CA LEU A 351 -0.48 -7.15 -0.61
C LEU A 351 0.51 -6.06 -0.12
N GLY A 352 0.58 -5.89 1.19
CA GLY A 352 1.59 -5.05 1.86
C GLY A 352 2.86 -5.83 2.23
N TYR A 353 2.76 -7.16 2.26
CA TYR A 353 3.83 -8.13 2.45
C TYR A 353 3.95 -9.01 1.21
N PRO A 354 5.10 -9.69 0.99
CA PRO A 354 5.18 -10.74 0.00
C PRO A 354 4.22 -11.88 0.37
N TYR A 355 3.67 -12.54 -0.64
CA TYR A 355 2.81 -13.71 -0.47
C TYR A 355 3.41 -14.90 -1.21
N ALA A 356 3.42 -16.08 -0.63
CA ALA A 356 3.96 -17.27 -1.28
C ALA A 356 3.08 -18.50 -1.04
N GLU A 357 3.06 -19.41 -2.01
CA GLU A 357 2.41 -20.73 -1.93
C GLU A 357 3.39 -21.82 -2.34
N VAL A 358 3.29 -22.97 -1.67
CA VAL A 358 3.96 -24.22 -2.04
C VAL A 358 2.88 -25.28 -2.23
N ASP A 359 2.82 -25.87 -3.43
CA ASP A 359 1.78 -26.84 -3.79
C ASP A 359 0.34 -26.33 -3.56
N GLY A 360 0.15 -25.01 -3.66
CA GLY A 360 -1.11 -24.34 -3.40
C GLY A 360 -1.38 -23.95 -1.95
N ASP A 361 -0.54 -24.37 -1.01
CA ASP A 361 -0.67 -23.99 0.39
C ASP A 361 0.17 -22.75 0.72
N PRO A 362 -0.38 -21.76 1.47
CA PRO A 362 0.33 -20.54 1.78
C PRO A 362 1.50 -20.78 2.73
N LEU A 363 2.66 -20.20 2.41
CA LEU A 363 3.77 -20.11 3.33
C LEU A 363 3.57 -18.95 4.32
N ASN A 364 3.79 -19.24 5.59
CA ASN A 364 3.75 -18.21 6.62
C ASN A 364 4.97 -17.29 6.52
N PHE A 365 4.81 -16.07 6.00
CA PHE A 365 5.90 -15.09 5.88
C PHE A 365 6.36 -14.49 7.22
N TYR A 366 5.77 -14.90 8.34
CA TYR A 366 6.26 -14.63 9.70
C TYR A 366 7.08 -15.80 10.26
N ASP A 367 7.20 -16.91 9.54
CA ASP A 367 8.07 -18.03 9.92
C ASP A 367 9.41 -17.94 9.18
N PRO A 368 10.50 -17.42 9.82
CA PRO A 368 11.78 -17.25 9.14
C PRO A 368 12.48 -18.57 8.78
N ALA A 369 12.01 -19.71 9.30
CA ALA A 369 12.56 -21.02 8.93
C ALA A 369 12.13 -21.46 7.52
N LEU A 370 10.96 -21.02 7.08
CA LEU A 370 10.40 -21.35 5.76
C LEU A 370 10.39 -20.15 4.81
N PHE A 371 10.22 -18.93 5.35
CA PHE A 371 10.13 -17.71 4.57
C PHE A 371 10.94 -16.58 5.24
N SER A 372 12.19 -16.43 4.83
CA SER A 372 13.04 -15.33 5.29
C SER A 372 13.08 -14.21 4.25
N TYR A 373 13.03 -12.98 4.70
CA TYR A 373 13.28 -11.79 3.89
C TYR A 373 14.06 -10.73 4.66
N ASP A 374 14.92 -10.02 3.93
CA ASP A 374 15.67 -8.89 4.47
C ASP A 374 15.58 -7.70 3.50
N TYR A 375 15.30 -6.52 4.06
CA TYR A 375 15.13 -5.30 3.29
C TYR A 375 16.05 -4.21 3.82
N VAL A 376 16.82 -3.65 2.90
CA VAL A 376 17.70 -2.50 3.16
C VAL A 376 17.34 -1.39 2.20
N SER A 377 17.25 -0.18 2.71
CA SER A 377 17.06 1.03 1.92
C SER A 377 18.22 2.00 2.17
N ILE A 378 18.73 2.61 1.11
CA ILE A 378 19.82 3.60 1.20
C ILE A 378 19.35 4.87 0.50
N GLU A 379 19.29 5.98 1.25
CA GLU A 379 19.00 7.29 0.66
C GLU A 379 20.20 7.79 -0.14
N GLN A 380 19.98 8.20 -1.39
CA GLN A 380 20.96 8.76 -2.28
C GLN A 380 21.00 10.30 -2.11
N HIS A 381 22.20 10.89 -2.08
CA HIS A 381 22.42 12.33 -1.89
C HIS A 381 22.81 13.05 -3.18
#